data_a31a7e79acbde8e213a8d0e1459e4638
#
_entry.id   a31a7e79acbde8e213a8d0e1459e4638
#
_cell.length_a   1.000
_cell.length_b   1.000
_cell.length_c   1.000
_cell.angle_alpha   90.00
_cell.angle_beta   90.00
_cell.angle_gamma   90.00
#
_symmetry.space_group_name_H-M   'P 1'
#
loop_
_entity.id
_entity.type
_entity.pdbx_description
1 polymer ?
#
loop_
_entity_poly.entity_id
_entity_poly.type
_entity_poly.pdbx_seq_one_letter_code
_entity_poly.pdbx_strand_id
1 'polypeptide(L)'
;MKIRNIDLGRYPIFLAPMEDVTDPAFRLMCKKFGADMVYTEFVSADALIRSVGKTMQKLNINDEERPVAIQIYGRDTETMVEAAKIVEEAHPDILDINFGCPVKRVAGKGAGAGMLQNIPLMLEITRAVVDTVKIPVTVKTRLGWDNEHKIIVDLAEQLQDCGIEALTIHGRTRAQMYTGEADWSLIGKVKKNPRMHIPIIGNGDITTPQRAKECFDLYGVDAIMIGRASFGRPWIFKEIKHYIETGKELPALSFEWRLNVLRQEVLDSVNLLDERRGILHVRRHLAASPLFKGIPNFKETRIAMLRAETVKELFSILDYIRGNYGMNC
;
A
#
# COMPACT_ATOMS: atom_id res chain seq x y z
N MET A 1 11.80 11.35 9.78
CA MET A 1 11.62 11.64 8.34
C MET A 1 10.56 12.72 8.19
N LYS A 2 10.74 13.65 7.24
CA LYS A 2 9.72 14.67 6.95
C LYS A 2 9.42 14.73 5.46
N ILE A 3 8.17 14.99 5.12
CA ILE A 3 7.74 15.38 3.77
C ILE A 3 7.14 16.77 3.95
N ARG A 4 7.86 17.81 3.49
CA ARG A 4 7.55 19.24 3.77
C ARG A 4 7.34 19.49 5.28
N ASN A 5 6.14 19.82 5.71
CA ASN A 5 5.77 20.08 7.11
C ASN A 5 5.21 18.84 7.85
N ILE A 6 5.03 17.72 7.16
CA ILE A 6 4.50 16.47 7.72
C ILE A 6 5.64 15.71 8.40
N ASP A 7 5.65 15.66 9.72
CA ASP A 7 6.63 14.90 10.49
C ASP A 7 6.12 13.47 10.73
N LEU A 8 6.83 12.51 10.16
CA LEU A 8 6.50 11.08 10.23
C LEU A 8 7.33 10.32 11.26
N GLY A 9 8.15 11.04 12.05
CA GLY A 9 8.98 10.44 13.08
C GLY A 9 10.20 9.69 12.55
N ARG A 10 10.72 8.79 13.38
CA ARG A 10 11.88 7.95 13.07
C ARG A 10 11.42 6.56 12.62
N TYR A 11 11.99 6.04 11.53
CA TYR A 11 11.66 4.73 10.96
C TYR A 11 10.16 4.54 10.63
N PRO A 12 9.54 5.47 9.90
CA PRO A 12 8.11 5.39 9.61
C PRO A 12 7.78 4.22 8.69
N ILE A 13 6.58 3.66 8.92
CA ILE A 13 6.07 2.48 8.22
C ILE A 13 4.75 2.84 7.54
N PHE A 14 4.68 2.73 6.23
CA PHE A 14 3.54 3.12 5.42
C PHE A 14 2.71 1.92 4.97
N LEU A 15 1.40 2.09 4.87
CA LEU A 15 0.53 1.16 4.16
C LEU A 15 0.57 1.47 2.66
N ALA A 16 0.88 0.48 1.83
CA ALA A 16 0.92 0.64 0.38
C ALA A 16 -0.49 0.85 -0.24
N PRO A 17 -0.62 1.65 -1.31
CA PRO A 17 -1.86 1.72 -2.09
C PRO A 17 -2.14 0.38 -2.79
N MET A 18 -3.32 -0.18 -2.56
CA MET A 18 -3.71 -1.49 -3.12
C MET A 18 -5.19 -1.49 -3.52
N GLU A 19 -5.44 -1.71 -4.81
CA GLU A 19 -6.81 -1.78 -5.36
C GLU A 19 -7.63 -2.89 -4.71
N ASP A 20 -8.88 -2.60 -4.40
CA ASP A 20 -9.81 -3.46 -3.67
C ASP A 20 -9.28 -3.93 -2.29
N VAL A 21 -8.41 -3.17 -1.64
CA VAL A 21 -7.80 -3.51 -0.32
C VAL A 21 -7.75 -2.30 0.59
N THR A 22 -7.16 -1.19 0.12
CA THR A 22 -6.94 -0.01 0.98
C THR A 22 -8.14 0.93 0.94
N ASP A 23 -9.32 0.37 1.22
CA ASP A 23 -10.53 1.14 1.50
C ASP A 23 -10.42 1.90 2.84
N PRO A 24 -11.32 2.84 3.14
CA PRO A 24 -11.26 3.62 4.37
C PRO A 24 -11.22 2.76 5.64
N ALA A 25 -11.98 1.65 5.69
CA ALA A 25 -12.05 0.80 6.86
C ALA A 25 -10.70 0.11 7.15
N PHE A 26 -10.07 -0.45 6.12
CA PHE A 26 -8.77 -1.10 6.26
C PHE A 26 -7.64 -0.11 6.53
N ARG A 27 -7.64 1.08 5.89
CA ARG A 27 -6.67 2.13 6.18
C ARG A 27 -6.71 2.55 7.64
N LEU A 28 -7.92 2.81 8.17
CA LEU A 28 -8.12 3.17 9.57
C LEU A 28 -7.66 2.07 10.53
N MET A 29 -7.94 0.80 10.21
CA MET A 29 -7.45 -0.34 10.98
C MET A 29 -5.92 -0.39 11.00
N CYS A 30 -5.26 -0.23 9.87
CA CYS A 30 -3.79 -0.18 9.80
C CYS A 30 -3.21 1.00 10.60
N LYS A 31 -3.87 2.17 10.58
CA LYS A 31 -3.51 3.32 11.44
C LYS A 31 -3.58 2.97 12.92
N LYS A 32 -4.66 2.35 13.37
CA LYS A 32 -4.83 1.88 14.76
C LYS A 32 -3.73 0.91 15.19
N PHE A 33 -3.17 0.14 14.26
CA PHE A 33 -2.04 -0.74 14.50
C PHE A 33 -0.67 -0.12 14.26
N GLY A 34 -0.61 1.18 13.96
CA GLY A 34 0.64 1.92 13.95
C GLY A 34 1.22 2.19 12.55
N ALA A 35 0.45 2.07 11.47
CA ALA A 35 0.89 2.64 10.20
C ALA A 35 1.04 4.17 10.35
N ASP A 36 2.21 4.72 10.04
CA ASP A 36 2.48 6.15 10.19
C ASP A 36 1.78 6.97 9.10
N MET A 37 1.64 6.40 7.92
CA MET A 37 0.97 7.00 6.79
C MET A 37 0.23 5.92 5.97
N VAL A 38 -0.91 6.28 5.41
CA VAL A 38 -1.71 5.41 4.56
C VAL A 38 -1.97 6.06 3.19
N TYR A 39 -2.28 5.22 2.22
CA TYR A 39 -2.61 5.61 0.85
C TYR A 39 -3.97 5.09 0.48
N THR A 40 -4.75 5.88 -0.27
CA THR A 40 -5.98 5.40 -0.86
C THR A 40 -5.69 4.31 -1.91
N GLU A 41 -6.72 3.60 -2.34
CA GLU A 41 -6.66 2.89 -3.61
C GLU A 41 -6.33 3.88 -4.73
N PHE A 42 -5.59 3.43 -5.76
CA PHE A 42 -5.23 4.33 -6.85
C PHE A 42 -6.43 4.68 -7.74
N VAL A 43 -6.50 5.95 -8.12
CA VAL A 43 -7.63 6.55 -8.83
C VAL A 43 -7.22 6.85 -10.27
N SER A 44 -8.06 6.45 -11.24
CA SER A 44 -7.84 6.81 -12.64
C SER A 44 -8.15 8.28 -12.87
N ALA A 45 -7.17 9.04 -13.37
CA ALA A 45 -7.35 10.44 -13.74
C ALA A 45 -8.47 10.62 -14.78
N ASP A 46 -8.51 9.77 -15.82
CA ASP A 46 -9.59 9.76 -16.83
C ASP A 46 -10.99 9.57 -16.22
N ALA A 47 -11.12 8.72 -15.21
CA ALA A 47 -12.41 8.47 -14.57
C ALA A 47 -12.77 9.59 -13.59
N LEU A 48 -11.75 10.21 -12.98
CA LEU A 48 -11.93 11.30 -12.03
C LEU A 48 -12.48 12.57 -12.70
N ILE A 49 -11.86 12.99 -13.80
CA ILE A 49 -12.31 14.18 -14.56
C ILE A 49 -13.74 14.01 -15.15
N ARG A 50 -14.17 12.75 -15.34
CA ARG A 50 -15.55 12.44 -15.78
C ARG A 50 -16.53 12.27 -14.62
N SER A 51 -16.13 12.57 -13.39
CA SER A 51 -16.93 12.47 -12.17
C SER A 51 -17.59 11.11 -11.99
N VAL A 52 -16.89 10.00 -12.32
CA VAL A 52 -17.42 8.64 -12.15
C VAL A 52 -17.63 8.38 -10.66
N GLY A 53 -18.87 8.14 -10.24
CA GLY A 53 -19.27 8.10 -8.83
C GLY A 53 -18.44 7.15 -7.95
N LYS A 54 -18.12 5.93 -8.44
CA LYS A 54 -17.25 5.00 -7.71
C LYS A 54 -15.81 5.52 -7.56
N THR A 55 -15.35 6.30 -8.53
CA THR A 55 -14.01 6.91 -8.52
C THR A 55 -13.97 8.05 -7.52
N MET A 56 -15.00 8.88 -7.48
CA MET A 56 -15.15 9.96 -6.51
C MET A 56 -15.19 9.43 -5.06
N GLN A 57 -15.82 8.30 -4.82
CA GLN A 57 -15.86 7.67 -3.48
C GLN A 57 -14.47 7.30 -2.96
N LYS A 58 -13.49 7.01 -3.83
CA LYS A 58 -12.11 6.71 -3.43
C LYS A 58 -11.34 7.94 -2.92
N LEU A 59 -11.85 9.14 -3.15
CA LEU A 59 -11.29 10.38 -2.60
C LEU A 59 -11.73 10.62 -1.15
N ASN A 60 -12.71 9.87 -0.65
CA ASN A 60 -13.16 10.02 0.73
C ASN A 60 -12.04 9.61 1.69
N ILE A 61 -11.63 10.55 2.50
CA ILE A 61 -10.63 10.37 3.56
C ILE A 61 -11.21 10.80 4.89
N ASN A 62 -10.74 10.17 5.97
CA ASN A 62 -11.16 10.49 7.33
C ASN A 62 -9.99 11.17 8.07
N ASP A 63 -10.28 12.10 8.95
CA ASP A 63 -9.25 12.79 9.74
C ASP A 63 -8.45 11.82 10.63
N GLU A 64 -9.06 10.72 11.07
CA GLU A 64 -8.36 9.68 11.83
C GLU A 64 -7.32 8.88 11.01
N GLU A 65 -7.37 8.97 9.67
CA GLU A 65 -6.40 8.32 8.78
C GLU A 65 -5.14 9.16 8.55
N ARG A 66 -5.17 10.44 8.92
CA ARG A 66 -4.06 11.37 8.63
C ARG A 66 -2.76 11.01 9.34
N PRO A 67 -1.60 11.20 8.69
CA PRO A 67 -1.45 11.66 7.31
C PRO A 67 -1.88 10.61 6.29
N VAL A 68 -2.58 11.06 5.25
CA VAL A 68 -3.11 10.21 4.18
C VAL A 68 -2.78 10.78 2.80
N ALA A 69 -2.35 9.91 1.87
CA ALA A 69 -2.12 10.27 0.49
C ALA A 69 -3.25 9.77 -0.41
N ILE A 70 -3.72 10.60 -1.33
CA ILE A 70 -4.53 10.16 -2.46
C ILE A 70 -3.61 9.86 -3.63
N GLN A 71 -3.71 8.63 -4.18
CA GLN A 71 -2.90 8.20 -5.30
C GLN A 71 -3.69 8.22 -6.60
N ILE A 72 -3.15 8.91 -7.64
CA ILE A 72 -3.73 8.95 -8.98
C ILE A 72 -2.81 8.29 -10.02
N TYR A 73 -3.40 7.85 -11.13
CA TYR A 73 -2.66 7.37 -12.30
C TYR A 73 -3.32 7.81 -13.61
N GLY A 74 -2.50 8.05 -14.61
CA GLY A 74 -2.91 8.42 -15.95
C GLY A 74 -1.76 8.27 -16.93
N ARG A 75 -1.96 8.75 -18.16
CA ARG A 75 -1.01 8.71 -19.25
C ARG A 75 -1.03 9.96 -20.13
N ASP A 76 -1.75 10.94 -19.72
CA ASP A 76 -1.96 12.19 -20.44
C ASP A 76 -1.77 13.36 -19.48
N THR A 77 -0.99 14.35 -19.88
CA THR A 77 -0.57 15.45 -19.01
C THR A 77 -1.74 16.32 -18.58
N GLU A 78 -2.63 16.70 -19.51
CA GLU A 78 -3.77 17.58 -19.21
C GLU A 78 -4.74 16.88 -18.25
N THR A 79 -5.06 15.61 -18.53
CA THR A 79 -5.92 14.77 -17.68
C THR A 79 -5.35 14.62 -16.26
N MET A 80 -4.04 14.43 -16.13
CA MET A 80 -3.39 14.30 -14.82
C MET A 80 -3.38 15.63 -14.04
N VAL A 81 -3.22 16.75 -14.71
CA VAL A 81 -3.31 18.09 -14.12
C VAL A 81 -4.71 18.37 -13.60
N GLU A 82 -5.75 18.12 -14.40
CA GLU A 82 -7.13 18.31 -13.96
C GLU A 82 -7.50 17.36 -12.79
N ALA A 83 -7.08 16.11 -12.86
CA ALA A 83 -7.27 15.17 -11.76
C ALA A 83 -6.55 15.62 -10.47
N ALA A 84 -5.37 16.19 -10.58
CA ALA A 84 -4.61 16.71 -9.44
C ALA A 84 -5.34 17.86 -8.73
N LYS A 85 -5.98 18.76 -9.47
CA LYS A 85 -6.82 19.84 -8.91
C LYS A 85 -8.00 19.28 -8.11
N ILE A 86 -8.70 18.28 -8.68
CA ILE A 86 -9.83 17.60 -8.01
C ILE A 86 -9.36 16.90 -6.72
N VAL A 87 -8.17 16.28 -6.75
CA VAL A 87 -7.58 15.65 -5.57
C VAL A 87 -7.23 16.69 -4.50
N GLU A 88 -6.67 17.83 -4.89
CA GLU A 88 -6.36 18.90 -3.92
C GLU A 88 -7.61 19.43 -3.22
N GLU A 89 -8.75 19.52 -3.92
CA GLU A 89 -10.06 19.88 -3.34
C GLU A 89 -10.58 18.88 -2.30
N ALA A 90 -10.12 17.62 -2.34
CA ALA A 90 -10.43 16.61 -1.33
C ALA A 90 -9.53 16.73 -0.08
N HIS A 91 -8.59 17.68 -0.05
CA HIS A 91 -7.70 18.02 1.05
C HIS A 91 -6.90 16.83 1.64
N PRO A 92 -6.25 15.98 0.84
CA PRO A 92 -5.30 15.01 1.37
C PRO A 92 -4.05 15.72 1.91
N ASP A 93 -3.26 15.01 2.69
CA ASP A 93 -1.96 15.51 3.13
C ASP A 93 -0.92 15.46 2.00
N ILE A 94 -1.06 14.52 1.08
CA ILE A 94 -0.14 14.27 -0.05
C ILE A 94 -0.93 13.81 -1.28
N LEU A 95 -0.50 14.28 -2.45
CA LEU A 95 -0.87 13.69 -3.73
C LEU A 95 0.25 12.75 -4.18
N ASP A 96 -0.07 11.49 -4.45
CA ASP A 96 0.90 10.50 -4.93
C ASP A 96 0.61 10.08 -6.37
N ILE A 97 1.64 10.00 -7.21
CA ILE A 97 1.53 9.57 -8.61
C ILE A 97 1.94 8.11 -8.73
N ASN A 98 1.06 7.28 -9.29
CA ASN A 98 1.33 5.87 -9.53
C ASN A 98 2.00 5.63 -10.88
N PHE A 99 3.28 5.31 -10.85
CA PHE A 99 4.04 4.78 -11.98
C PHE A 99 4.51 3.33 -11.73
N GLY A 100 3.78 2.61 -10.85
CA GLY A 100 4.20 1.26 -10.43
C GLY A 100 3.18 0.14 -10.66
N CYS A 101 1.91 0.42 -10.97
CA CYS A 101 0.89 -0.60 -11.18
C CYS A 101 1.21 -1.47 -12.42
N PRO A 102 1.46 -2.80 -12.25
CA PRO A 102 1.93 -3.63 -13.36
C PRO A 102 0.81 -4.31 -14.14
N VAL A 103 -0.45 -4.21 -13.68
CA VAL A 103 -1.56 -4.97 -14.26
C VAL A 103 -1.84 -4.54 -15.71
N LYS A 104 -2.16 -5.52 -16.57
CA LYS A 104 -2.31 -5.32 -18.02
C LYS A 104 -3.34 -4.22 -18.36
N ARG A 105 -4.44 -4.12 -17.60
CA ARG A 105 -5.49 -3.09 -17.82
C ARG A 105 -5.00 -1.66 -17.60
N VAL A 106 -3.91 -1.46 -16.86
CA VAL A 106 -3.27 -0.16 -16.58
C VAL A 106 -1.99 -0.02 -17.42
N ALA A 107 -0.99 -0.87 -17.15
CA ALA A 107 0.33 -0.79 -17.79
C ALA A 107 0.27 -1.05 -19.31
N GLY A 108 -0.61 -1.95 -19.78
CA GLY A 108 -0.80 -2.21 -21.20
C GLY A 108 -1.45 -1.05 -21.98
N LYS A 109 -1.98 -0.04 -21.27
CA LYS A 109 -2.50 1.20 -21.85
C LYS A 109 -1.52 2.37 -21.71
N GLY A 110 -0.29 2.14 -21.27
CA GLY A 110 0.73 3.15 -21.10
C GLY A 110 0.66 3.94 -19.79
N ALA A 111 -0.24 3.59 -18.84
CA ALA A 111 -0.35 4.23 -17.53
C ALA A 111 0.32 3.37 -16.44
N GLY A 112 0.42 3.88 -15.20
CA GLY A 112 1.09 3.16 -14.12
C GLY A 112 2.51 2.74 -14.52
N ALA A 113 2.87 1.46 -14.33
CA ALA A 113 4.20 0.98 -14.73
C ALA A 113 4.45 1.00 -16.26
N GLY A 114 3.41 1.22 -17.08
CA GLY A 114 3.56 1.43 -18.53
C GLY A 114 4.37 2.68 -18.86
N MET A 115 4.33 3.68 -17.99
CA MET A 115 5.12 4.91 -18.12
C MET A 115 6.63 4.69 -18.09
N LEU A 116 7.11 3.57 -17.51
CA LEU A 116 8.53 3.20 -17.54
C LEU A 116 9.08 2.96 -18.96
N GLN A 117 8.22 2.89 -19.97
CA GLN A 117 8.60 2.83 -21.39
C GLN A 117 8.61 4.21 -22.07
N ASN A 118 8.15 5.26 -21.39
CA ASN A 118 8.13 6.63 -21.92
C ASN A 118 8.53 7.64 -20.84
N ILE A 119 9.82 7.68 -20.54
CA ILE A 119 10.39 8.52 -19.48
C ILE A 119 10.16 10.03 -19.74
N PRO A 120 10.32 10.54 -20.99
CA PRO A 120 10.02 11.96 -21.24
C PRO A 120 8.60 12.36 -20.81
N LEU A 121 7.60 11.57 -21.17
CA LEU A 121 6.20 11.83 -20.78
C LEU A 121 5.98 11.65 -19.27
N MET A 122 6.63 10.67 -18.64
CA MET A 122 6.58 10.48 -17.18
C MET A 122 7.05 11.74 -16.45
N LEU A 123 8.17 12.32 -16.87
CA LEU A 123 8.75 13.53 -16.28
C LEU A 123 7.89 14.78 -16.57
N GLU A 124 7.36 14.88 -17.78
CA GLU A 124 6.43 15.97 -18.18
C GLU A 124 5.20 15.97 -17.27
N ILE A 125 4.52 14.81 -17.13
CA ILE A 125 3.35 14.66 -16.25
C ILE A 125 3.72 15.00 -14.81
N THR A 126 4.84 14.48 -14.32
CA THR A 126 5.27 14.71 -12.93
C THR A 126 5.45 16.18 -12.66
N ARG A 127 6.18 16.90 -13.54
CA ARG A 127 6.42 18.34 -13.40
C ARG A 127 5.11 19.14 -13.48
N ALA A 128 4.26 18.84 -14.46
CA ALA A 128 2.98 19.52 -14.62
C ALA A 128 2.07 19.36 -13.38
N VAL A 129 2.04 18.19 -12.77
CA VAL A 129 1.29 17.94 -11.53
C VAL A 129 1.91 18.72 -10.37
N VAL A 130 3.23 18.69 -10.19
CA VAL A 130 3.93 19.42 -9.13
C VAL A 130 3.68 20.93 -9.24
N ASP A 131 3.73 21.49 -10.45
CA ASP A 131 3.51 22.91 -10.70
C ASP A 131 2.05 23.36 -10.49
N THR A 132 1.12 22.39 -10.49
CA THR A 132 -0.33 22.67 -10.41
C THR A 132 -0.85 22.75 -8.98
N VAL A 133 -0.39 21.88 -8.07
CA VAL A 133 -0.94 21.75 -6.71
C VAL A 133 -0.01 22.36 -5.65
N LYS A 134 -0.59 22.78 -4.52
CA LYS A 134 0.16 23.33 -3.39
C LYS A 134 0.55 22.29 -2.36
N ILE A 135 -0.16 21.16 -2.34
CA ILE A 135 0.16 20.04 -1.44
C ILE A 135 1.40 19.28 -1.92
N PRO A 136 2.13 18.58 -1.03
CA PRO A 136 3.27 17.76 -1.42
C PRO A 136 2.90 16.73 -2.48
N VAL A 137 3.73 16.58 -3.51
CA VAL A 137 3.60 15.54 -4.53
C VAL A 137 4.67 14.49 -4.33
N THR A 138 4.28 13.22 -4.32
CA THR A 138 5.19 12.08 -4.26
C THR A 138 4.98 11.14 -5.45
N VAL A 139 5.92 10.25 -5.68
CA VAL A 139 5.84 9.26 -6.77
C VAL A 139 6.08 7.87 -6.21
N LYS A 140 5.27 6.90 -6.66
CA LYS A 140 5.50 5.48 -6.42
C LYS A 140 5.76 4.75 -7.73
N THR A 141 6.94 4.11 -7.85
CA THR A 141 7.37 3.42 -9.07
C THR A 141 8.03 2.06 -8.79
N ARG A 142 8.61 1.44 -9.82
CA ARG A 142 9.34 0.18 -9.82
C ARG A 142 10.78 0.37 -10.30
N LEU A 143 11.59 -0.71 -10.27
CA LEU A 143 12.99 -0.69 -10.73
C LEU A 143 13.14 -0.38 -12.23
N GLY A 144 12.11 -0.65 -13.01
CA GLY A 144 12.10 -0.50 -14.45
C GLY A 144 11.05 -1.40 -15.11
N TRP A 145 11.06 -1.48 -16.44
CA TRP A 145 10.10 -2.26 -17.21
C TRP A 145 10.34 -3.77 -17.05
N ASP A 146 11.57 -4.21 -17.28
CA ASP A 146 12.02 -5.59 -17.19
C ASP A 146 13.46 -5.68 -16.65
N ASN A 147 14.07 -6.86 -16.67
CA ASN A 147 15.40 -7.05 -16.11
C ASN A 147 16.53 -6.35 -16.91
N GLU A 148 16.32 -6.11 -18.19
CA GLU A 148 17.28 -5.44 -19.06
C GLU A 148 17.16 -3.90 -18.95
N HIS A 149 15.99 -3.43 -18.53
CA HIS A 149 15.65 -2.01 -18.40
C HIS A 149 15.35 -1.62 -16.94
N LYS A 150 16.31 -1.88 -16.05
CA LYS A 150 16.28 -1.40 -14.65
C LYS A 150 16.90 0.00 -14.59
N ILE A 151 16.10 1.01 -14.70
CA ILE A 151 16.51 2.41 -14.88
C ILE A 151 16.37 3.27 -13.61
N ILE A 152 15.95 2.68 -12.48
CA ILE A 152 15.53 3.43 -11.29
C ILE A 152 16.61 4.35 -10.72
N VAL A 153 17.90 3.98 -10.84
CA VAL A 153 19.00 4.77 -10.25
C VAL A 153 19.08 6.14 -10.93
N ASP A 154 19.03 6.19 -12.26
CA ASP A 154 19.08 7.43 -13.02
C ASP A 154 17.71 8.14 -13.03
N LEU A 155 16.61 7.37 -13.06
CA LEU A 155 15.25 7.89 -13.05
C LEU A 155 14.92 8.63 -11.75
N ALA A 156 15.46 8.18 -10.62
CA ALA A 156 15.19 8.78 -9.32
C ALA A 156 15.64 10.26 -9.25
N GLU A 157 16.82 10.57 -9.78
CA GLU A 157 17.29 11.96 -9.86
C GLU A 157 16.39 12.82 -10.75
N GLN A 158 16.01 12.30 -11.91
CA GLN A 158 15.16 13.01 -12.86
C GLN A 158 13.77 13.31 -12.26
N LEU A 159 13.20 12.36 -11.51
CA LEU A 159 11.94 12.57 -10.79
C LEU A 159 12.08 13.60 -9.67
N GLN A 160 13.17 13.56 -8.90
CA GLN A 160 13.48 14.61 -7.91
C GLN A 160 13.58 15.98 -8.56
N ASP A 161 14.24 16.10 -9.72
CA ASP A 161 14.39 17.35 -10.46
C ASP A 161 13.06 17.88 -11.02
N CYS A 162 11.99 17.05 -11.04
CA CYS A 162 10.63 17.51 -11.31
C CYS A 162 9.97 18.18 -10.08
N GLY A 163 10.60 18.12 -8.90
CA GLY A 163 10.09 18.75 -7.69
C GLY A 163 9.24 17.86 -6.79
N ILE A 164 9.27 16.53 -6.96
CA ILE A 164 8.61 15.63 -6.02
C ILE A 164 9.29 15.66 -4.64
N GLU A 165 8.54 15.38 -3.58
CA GLU A 165 9.02 15.49 -2.20
C GLU A 165 9.34 14.16 -1.52
N ALA A 166 9.00 13.04 -2.14
CA ALA A 166 9.46 11.70 -1.75
C ALA A 166 9.28 10.71 -2.91
N LEU A 167 10.08 9.66 -2.91
CA LEU A 167 10.03 8.60 -3.91
C LEU A 167 9.89 7.24 -3.26
N THR A 168 8.82 6.52 -3.60
CA THR A 168 8.63 5.11 -3.20
C THR A 168 9.05 4.18 -4.32
N ILE A 169 9.93 3.23 -4.02
CA ILE A 169 10.46 2.27 -5.00
C ILE A 169 10.08 0.85 -4.59
N HIS A 170 9.31 0.17 -5.45
CA HIS A 170 9.11 -1.26 -5.32
C HIS A 170 10.29 -2.01 -5.95
N GLY A 171 10.95 -2.88 -5.19
CA GLY A 171 12.14 -3.65 -5.58
C GLY A 171 11.89 -4.72 -6.67
N ARG A 172 10.91 -4.54 -7.54
CA ARG A 172 10.63 -5.40 -8.70
C ARG A 172 10.45 -4.58 -9.96
N THR A 173 10.73 -5.20 -11.11
CA THR A 173 10.36 -4.63 -12.41
C THR A 173 8.86 -4.82 -12.69
N ARG A 174 8.34 -4.15 -13.73
CA ARG A 174 6.96 -4.37 -14.19
C ARG A 174 6.76 -5.82 -14.66
N ALA A 175 7.70 -6.38 -15.41
CA ALA A 175 7.62 -7.73 -15.96
C ALA A 175 7.54 -8.81 -14.86
N GLN A 176 8.25 -8.63 -13.76
CA GLN A 176 8.19 -9.54 -12.62
C GLN A 176 6.81 -9.54 -11.93
N MET A 177 6.03 -8.47 -12.06
CA MET A 177 4.78 -8.31 -11.31
C MET A 177 4.98 -8.55 -9.79
N TYR A 178 4.74 -9.78 -9.33
CA TYR A 178 4.90 -10.22 -7.93
C TYR A 178 5.73 -11.51 -7.81
N THR A 179 6.31 -11.99 -8.91
CA THR A 179 7.15 -13.20 -8.92
C THR A 179 8.60 -12.88 -8.54
N GLY A 180 9.34 -13.91 -8.14
CA GLY A 180 10.71 -13.76 -7.66
C GLY A 180 10.80 -12.92 -6.38
N GLU A 181 11.98 -12.43 -6.07
CA GLU A 181 12.27 -11.59 -4.90
C GLU A 181 12.41 -10.12 -5.26
N ALA A 182 12.11 -9.24 -4.32
CA ALA A 182 12.35 -7.81 -4.45
C ALA A 182 13.84 -7.51 -4.33
N ASP A 183 14.41 -6.86 -5.33
CA ASP A 183 15.81 -6.42 -5.34
C ASP A 183 15.95 -5.08 -4.61
N TRP A 184 16.39 -5.14 -3.38
CA TRP A 184 16.62 -3.97 -2.55
C TRP A 184 17.97 -3.29 -2.81
N SER A 185 18.89 -3.94 -3.54
CA SER A 185 20.22 -3.39 -3.83
C SER A 185 20.13 -2.08 -4.62
N LEU A 186 19.20 -2.01 -5.59
CA LEU A 186 19.00 -0.79 -6.37
C LEU A 186 18.31 0.31 -5.58
N ILE A 187 17.40 -0.03 -4.64
CA ILE A 187 16.82 0.95 -3.71
C ILE A 187 17.92 1.56 -2.84
N GLY A 188 18.81 0.72 -2.31
CA GLY A 188 19.98 1.18 -1.53
C GLY A 188 20.96 2.02 -2.36
N LYS A 189 21.14 1.73 -3.67
CA LYS A 189 21.95 2.57 -4.57
C LYS A 189 21.34 3.95 -4.75
N VAL A 190 20.02 4.04 -4.97
CA VAL A 190 19.31 5.33 -5.03
C VAL A 190 19.50 6.11 -3.74
N LYS A 191 19.30 5.46 -2.57
CA LYS A 191 19.42 6.14 -1.28
C LYS A 191 20.85 6.62 -0.99
N LYS A 192 21.87 5.88 -1.42
CA LYS A 192 23.28 6.24 -1.23
C LYS A 192 23.81 7.27 -2.24
N ASN A 193 23.03 7.63 -3.24
CA ASN A 193 23.41 8.62 -4.22
C ASN A 193 23.46 10.02 -3.55
N PRO A 194 24.62 10.70 -3.53
CA PRO A 194 24.77 11.99 -2.85
C PRO A 194 23.94 13.13 -3.47
N ARG A 195 23.42 12.94 -4.68
CA ARG A 195 22.53 13.90 -5.35
C ARG A 195 21.06 13.76 -4.93
N MET A 196 20.72 12.64 -4.24
CA MET A 196 19.36 12.46 -3.73
C MET A 196 19.17 13.20 -2.40
N HIS A 197 18.24 14.14 -2.37
CA HIS A 197 17.94 14.97 -1.19
C HIS A 197 16.55 14.70 -0.62
N ILE A 198 15.67 14.07 -1.40
CA ILE A 198 14.33 13.70 -0.95
C ILE A 198 14.31 12.34 -0.25
N PRO A 199 13.34 12.09 0.63
CA PRO A 199 13.17 10.78 1.26
C PRO A 199 12.94 9.66 0.25
N ILE A 200 13.61 8.52 0.49
CA ILE A 200 13.46 7.29 -0.29
C ILE A 200 12.72 6.25 0.56
N ILE A 201 11.57 5.80 0.07
CA ILE A 201 10.72 4.80 0.70
C ILE A 201 10.91 3.45 -0.01
N GLY A 202 11.38 2.44 0.71
CA GLY A 202 11.56 1.10 0.17
C GLY A 202 10.30 0.25 0.30
N ASN A 203 9.98 -0.51 -0.77
CA ASN A 203 8.82 -1.41 -0.80
C ASN A 203 9.17 -2.75 -1.44
N GLY A 204 8.62 -3.83 -0.92
CA GLY A 204 8.72 -5.18 -1.47
C GLY A 204 9.24 -6.22 -0.47
N ASP A 205 8.50 -7.31 -0.31
CA ASP A 205 8.82 -8.49 0.49
C ASP A 205 9.21 -8.23 1.95
N ILE A 206 8.62 -7.22 2.55
CA ILE A 206 8.74 -6.96 3.99
C ILE A 206 7.60 -7.74 4.66
N THR A 207 7.91 -8.93 5.18
CA THR A 207 6.92 -9.86 5.74
C THR A 207 7.15 -10.14 7.23
N THR A 208 8.29 -9.72 7.77
CA THR A 208 8.68 -9.93 9.17
C THR A 208 9.25 -8.64 9.77
N PRO A 209 9.19 -8.48 11.11
CA PRO A 209 9.83 -7.37 11.81
C PRO A 209 11.35 -7.31 11.58
N GLN A 210 12.02 -8.46 11.53
CA GLN A 210 13.46 -8.56 11.27
C GLN A 210 13.80 -8.01 9.89
N ARG A 211 13.01 -8.41 8.86
CA ARG A 211 13.22 -7.90 7.50
C ARG A 211 12.98 -6.40 7.41
N ALA A 212 11.99 -5.88 8.14
CA ALA A 212 11.75 -4.44 8.21
C ALA A 212 12.95 -3.68 8.77
N LYS A 213 13.52 -4.16 9.89
CA LYS A 213 14.73 -3.56 10.49
C LYS A 213 15.93 -3.66 9.56
N GLU A 214 16.16 -4.82 8.95
CA GLU A 214 17.22 -5.03 7.96
C GLU A 214 17.11 -4.01 6.78
N CYS A 215 15.90 -3.72 6.33
CA CYS A 215 15.70 -2.74 5.25
C CYS A 215 16.20 -1.34 5.65
N PHE A 216 15.98 -0.90 6.87
CA PHE A 216 16.51 0.36 7.38
C PHE A 216 18.03 0.30 7.57
N ASP A 217 18.55 -0.75 8.22
CA ASP A 217 19.96 -0.83 8.61
C ASP A 217 20.89 -1.01 7.40
N LEU A 218 20.53 -1.88 6.44
CA LEU A 218 21.39 -2.25 5.33
C LEU A 218 21.28 -1.29 4.14
N TYR A 219 20.06 -0.85 3.83
CA TYR A 219 19.84 -0.01 2.66
C TYR A 219 19.68 1.47 2.99
N GLY A 220 19.50 1.82 4.27
CA GLY A 220 19.48 3.20 4.77
C GLY A 220 18.26 4.00 4.33
N VAL A 221 17.18 3.35 3.90
CA VAL A 221 15.94 4.03 3.46
C VAL A 221 15.33 4.86 4.58
N ASP A 222 14.63 5.93 4.22
CA ASP A 222 14.01 6.85 5.18
C ASP A 222 12.70 6.32 5.75
N ALA A 223 12.01 5.49 4.97
CA ALA A 223 10.78 4.79 5.35
C ALA A 223 10.67 3.44 4.63
N ILE A 224 9.80 2.59 5.15
CA ILE A 224 9.39 1.36 4.46
C ILE A 224 7.90 1.35 4.21
N MET A 225 7.48 0.65 3.14
CA MET A 225 6.08 0.53 2.77
C MET A 225 5.65 -0.93 2.72
N ILE A 226 4.61 -1.26 3.48
CA ILE A 226 4.06 -2.61 3.61
C ILE A 226 2.84 -2.77 2.69
N GLY A 227 2.86 -3.79 1.86
CA GLY A 227 1.72 -4.18 1.02
C GLY A 227 1.09 -5.49 1.50
N ARG A 228 1.20 -6.53 0.70
CA ARG A 228 0.56 -7.85 0.88
C ARG A 228 0.71 -8.48 2.27
N ALA A 229 1.77 -8.17 2.99
CA ALA A 229 2.00 -8.69 4.34
C ALA A 229 0.99 -8.16 5.38
N SER A 230 0.24 -7.10 5.07
CA SER A 230 -0.84 -6.57 5.91
C SER A 230 -2.18 -7.31 5.71
N PHE A 231 -2.35 -8.11 4.63
CA PHE A 231 -3.60 -8.81 4.36
C PHE A 231 -3.93 -9.80 5.47
N GLY A 232 -5.06 -9.58 6.14
CA GLY A 232 -5.48 -10.39 7.29
C GLY A 232 -4.46 -10.43 8.43
N ARG A 233 -3.56 -9.43 8.46
CA ARG A 233 -2.55 -9.21 9.49
C ARG A 233 -2.27 -7.70 9.65
N PRO A 234 -3.29 -6.86 9.88
CA PRO A 234 -3.06 -5.42 10.01
C PRO A 234 -2.14 -5.09 11.21
N TRP A 235 -2.06 -5.96 12.20
CA TRP A 235 -1.15 -5.81 13.36
C TRP A 235 0.34 -5.95 13.03
N ILE A 236 0.72 -6.25 11.77
CA ILE A 236 2.14 -6.30 11.35
C ILE A 236 2.85 -4.96 11.61
N PHE A 237 2.15 -3.84 11.52
CA PHE A 237 2.70 -2.52 11.83
C PHE A 237 3.13 -2.44 13.30
N LYS A 238 2.30 -2.94 14.22
CA LYS A 238 2.62 -2.99 15.66
C LYS A 238 3.80 -3.91 15.94
N GLU A 239 3.85 -5.08 15.29
CA GLU A 239 4.96 -6.03 15.44
C GLU A 239 6.28 -5.42 14.97
N ILE A 240 6.29 -4.73 13.83
CA ILE A 240 7.49 -4.09 13.28
C ILE A 240 7.95 -2.94 14.18
N LYS A 241 7.04 -2.05 14.63
CA LYS A 241 7.39 -0.95 15.53
C LYS A 241 8.02 -1.45 16.81
N HIS A 242 7.38 -2.42 17.46
CA HIS A 242 7.91 -3.02 18.68
C HIS A 242 9.34 -3.57 18.48
N TYR A 243 9.58 -4.28 17.37
CA TYR A 243 10.88 -4.84 17.07
C TYR A 243 11.95 -3.76 16.78
N ILE A 244 11.59 -2.72 16.06
CA ILE A 244 12.50 -1.60 15.78
C ILE A 244 12.90 -0.88 17.07
N GLU A 245 11.95 -0.70 18.00
CA GLU A 245 12.15 0.01 19.26
C GLU A 245 12.94 -0.81 20.28
N THR A 246 12.68 -2.12 20.36
CA THR A 246 13.17 -2.96 21.45
C THR A 246 14.23 -3.99 21.03
N GLY A 247 14.35 -4.28 19.72
CA GLY A 247 15.15 -5.38 19.19
C GLY A 247 14.57 -6.78 19.49
N LYS A 248 13.37 -6.86 20.06
CA LYS A 248 12.70 -8.11 20.44
C LYS A 248 11.39 -8.26 19.71
N GLU A 249 11.03 -9.50 19.43
CA GLU A 249 9.71 -9.79 18.87
C GLU A 249 8.60 -9.41 19.87
N LEU A 250 7.50 -8.92 19.34
CA LEU A 250 6.28 -8.72 20.15
C LEU A 250 5.84 -10.09 20.69
N PRO A 251 5.50 -10.21 21.98
CA PRO A 251 4.93 -11.44 22.50
C PRO A 251 3.78 -11.94 21.61
N ALA A 252 3.71 -13.25 21.43
CA ALA A 252 2.73 -13.86 20.52
C ALA A 252 1.31 -13.42 20.87
N LEU A 253 0.64 -12.79 19.92
CA LEU A 253 -0.75 -12.39 20.06
C LEU A 253 -1.62 -13.65 20.08
N SER A 254 -2.53 -13.76 21.04
CA SER A 254 -3.38 -14.94 21.16
C SER A 254 -4.23 -15.19 19.90
N PHE A 255 -4.56 -16.43 19.64
CA PHE A 255 -5.45 -16.81 18.54
C PHE A 255 -6.77 -16.01 18.60
N GLU A 256 -7.37 -15.95 19.77
CA GLU A 256 -8.64 -15.24 19.99
C GLU A 256 -8.52 -13.75 19.66
N TRP A 257 -7.45 -13.10 20.11
CA TRP A 257 -7.24 -11.68 19.82
C TRP A 257 -7.13 -11.43 18.30
N ARG A 258 -6.33 -12.24 17.58
CA ARG A 258 -6.17 -12.14 16.12
C ARG A 258 -7.48 -12.41 15.39
N LEU A 259 -8.26 -13.39 15.86
CA LEU A 259 -9.56 -13.70 15.30
C LEU A 259 -10.56 -12.55 15.49
N ASN A 260 -10.54 -11.90 16.66
CA ASN A 260 -11.39 -10.73 16.93
C ASN A 260 -11.03 -9.54 16.04
N VAL A 261 -9.75 -9.34 15.72
CA VAL A 261 -9.34 -8.32 14.74
C VAL A 261 -9.94 -8.62 13.36
N LEU A 262 -9.87 -9.87 12.90
CA LEU A 262 -10.48 -10.26 11.62
C LEU A 262 -12.01 -10.12 11.62
N ARG A 263 -12.68 -10.39 12.74
CA ARG A 263 -14.12 -10.15 12.89
C ARG A 263 -14.45 -8.67 12.78
N GLN A 264 -13.65 -7.82 13.44
CA GLN A 264 -13.84 -6.38 13.34
C GLN A 264 -13.66 -5.89 11.90
N GLU A 265 -12.67 -6.41 11.18
CA GLU A 265 -12.44 -6.11 9.75
C GLU A 265 -13.66 -6.47 8.89
N VAL A 266 -14.31 -7.62 9.18
CA VAL A 266 -15.56 -8.01 8.50
C VAL A 266 -16.68 -7.00 8.80
N LEU A 267 -16.86 -6.62 10.06
CA LEU A 267 -17.91 -5.67 10.46
C LEU A 267 -17.68 -4.29 9.85
N ASP A 268 -16.45 -3.80 9.87
CA ASP A 268 -16.09 -2.49 9.31
C ASP A 268 -16.33 -2.46 7.80
N SER A 269 -15.99 -3.54 7.08
CA SER A 269 -16.23 -3.66 5.65
C SER A 269 -17.73 -3.76 5.31
N VAL A 270 -18.50 -4.48 6.11
CA VAL A 270 -19.96 -4.58 5.93
C VAL A 270 -20.63 -3.24 6.18
N ASN A 271 -20.22 -2.52 7.21
CA ASN A 271 -20.74 -1.19 7.51
C ASN A 271 -20.41 -0.16 6.42
N LEU A 272 -19.23 -0.30 5.78
CA LEU A 272 -18.81 0.60 4.71
C LEU A 272 -19.55 0.35 3.40
N LEU A 273 -19.81 -0.91 3.06
CA LEU A 273 -20.32 -1.31 1.74
C LEU A 273 -21.78 -1.76 1.77
N ASP A 274 -22.06 -2.87 2.32
CA ASP A 274 -23.25 -3.61 2.69
C ASP A 274 -22.81 -5.07 3.01
N GLU A 275 -23.72 -5.89 3.52
CA GLU A 275 -23.37 -7.24 3.98
C GLU A 275 -22.72 -8.09 2.87
N ARG A 276 -23.36 -8.16 1.70
CA ARG A 276 -22.87 -8.98 0.59
C ARG A 276 -21.54 -8.49 0.04
N ARG A 277 -21.43 -7.19 -0.24
CA ARG A 277 -20.19 -6.62 -0.79
C ARG A 277 -19.06 -6.62 0.23
N GLY A 278 -19.36 -6.32 1.48
CA GLY A 278 -18.39 -6.34 2.57
C GLY A 278 -17.79 -7.71 2.78
N ILE A 279 -18.61 -8.78 2.82
CA ILE A 279 -18.12 -10.16 2.93
C ILE A 279 -17.26 -10.55 1.73
N LEU A 280 -17.68 -10.22 0.51
CA LEU A 280 -16.89 -10.49 -0.69
C LEU A 280 -15.53 -9.79 -0.65
N HIS A 281 -15.50 -8.57 -0.13
CA HIS A 281 -14.29 -7.74 -0.02
C HIS A 281 -13.28 -8.37 0.95
N VAL A 282 -13.72 -8.77 2.15
CA VAL A 282 -12.81 -9.31 3.18
C VAL A 282 -12.32 -10.74 2.89
N ARG A 283 -12.89 -11.47 1.94
CA ARG A 283 -12.44 -12.82 1.57
C ARG A 283 -10.94 -12.88 1.27
N ARG A 284 -10.39 -11.84 0.68
CA ARG A 284 -8.96 -11.70 0.38
C ARG A 284 -8.12 -11.70 1.66
N HIS A 285 -8.55 -10.95 2.66
CA HIS A 285 -7.90 -10.86 3.96
C HIS A 285 -8.00 -12.17 4.72
N LEU A 286 -9.18 -12.77 4.78
CA LEU A 286 -9.37 -14.08 5.39
C LEU A 286 -8.51 -15.17 4.71
N ALA A 287 -8.45 -15.18 3.38
CA ALA A 287 -7.65 -16.14 2.62
C ALA A 287 -6.14 -15.99 2.86
N ALA A 288 -5.66 -14.78 3.07
CA ALA A 288 -4.24 -14.48 3.24
C ALA A 288 -3.78 -14.53 4.71
N SER A 289 -4.71 -14.47 5.67
CA SER A 289 -4.37 -14.37 7.08
C SER A 289 -3.45 -15.51 7.54
N PRO A 290 -2.34 -15.18 8.20
CA PRO A 290 -1.45 -16.18 8.80
C PRO A 290 -2.13 -16.98 9.92
N LEU A 291 -3.24 -16.48 10.47
CA LEU A 291 -4.01 -17.13 11.53
C LEU A 291 -4.47 -18.55 11.14
N PHE A 292 -4.75 -18.75 9.86
CA PHE A 292 -5.28 -20.01 9.34
C PHE A 292 -4.22 -20.90 8.67
N LYS A 293 -2.95 -20.47 8.69
CA LYS A 293 -1.86 -21.26 8.09
C LYS A 293 -1.42 -22.37 9.03
N GLY A 294 -1.19 -23.57 8.45
CA GLY A 294 -0.69 -24.72 9.20
C GLY A 294 -1.74 -25.48 10.02
N ILE A 295 -3.01 -25.07 9.99
CA ILE A 295 -4.10 -25.81 10.65
C ILE A 295 -4.33 -27.15 9.93
N PRO A 296 -4.21 -28.30 10.62
CA PRO A 296 -4.46 -29.60 10.02
C PRO A 296 -5.92 -29.75 9.55
N ASN A 297 -6.13 -30.44 8.42
CA ASN A 297 -7.46 -30.73 7.86
C ASN A 297 -8.38 -29.53 7.65
N PHE A 298 -7.79 -28.31 7.43
CA PHE A 298 -8.52 -27.03 7.36
C PHE A 298 -9.15 -26.74 6.00
N LYS A 299 -8.91 -27.56 4.98
CA LYS A 299 -9.33 -27.29 3.60
C LYS A 299 -10.83 -27.03 3.45
N GLU A 300 -11.67 -27.89 4.01
CA GLU A 300 -13.13 -27.76 3.90
C GLU A 300 -13.66 -26.56 4.69
N THR A 301 -13.16 -26.36 5.91
CA THR A 301 -13.48 -25.19 6.74
C THR A 301 -13.08 -23.88 6.05
N ARG A 302 -11.90 -23.85 5.41
CA ARG A 302 -11.46 -22.70 4.63
C ARG A 302 -12.36 -22.41 3.44
N ILE A 303 -12.80 -23.45 2.72
CA ILE A 303 -13.74 -23.30 1.61
C ILE A 303 -15.08 -22.74 2.11
N ALA A 304 -15.62 -23.28 3.20
CA ALA A 304 -16.85 -22.78 3.81
C ALA A 304 -16.71 -21.31 4.22
N MET A 305 -15.63 -20.94 4.94
CA MET A 305 -15.34 -19.56 5.35
C MET A 305 -15.29 -18.59 4.16
N LEU A 306 -14.65 -18.98 3.05
CA LEU A 306 -14.51 -18.13 1.88
C LEU A 306 -15.76 -18.13 0.98
N ARG A 307 -16.73 -19.01 1.23
CA ARG A 307 -18.02 -19.06 0.51
C ARG A 307 -19.17 -18.46 1.30
N ALA A 308 -19.00 -18.22 2.59
CA ALA A 308 -20.03 -17.59 3.42
C ALA A 308 -20.58 -16.31 2.76
N GLU A 309 -21.88 -16.11 2.80
CA GLU A 309 -22.58 -15.00 2.15
C GLU A 309 -23.19 -14.02 3.15
N THR A 310 -23.32 -14.42 4.42
CA THR A 310 -23.81 -13.57 5.50
C THR A 310 -22.82 -13.48 6.66
N VAL A 311 -22.87 -12.39 7.42
CA VAL A 311 -22.07 -12.21 8.65
C VAL A 311 -22.35 -13.33 9.65
N LYS A 312 -23.63 -13.72 9.79
CA LYS A 312 -24.05 -14.81 10.70
C LYS A 312 -23.38 -16.12 10.34
N GLU A 313 -23.40 -16.50 9.06
CA GLU A 313 -22.77 -17.73 8.55
C GLU A 313 -21.25 -17.69 8.76
N LEU A 314 -20.60 -16.59 8.33
CA LEU A 314 -19.17 -16.42 8.48
C LEU A 314 -18.74 -16.49 9.95
N PHE A 315 -19.46 -15.81 10.84
CA PHE A 315 -19.13 -15.79 12.26
C PHE A 315 -19.34 -17.15 12.94
N SER A 316 -20.37 -17.90 12.53
CA SER A 316 -20.55 -19.28 12.99
C SER A 316 -19.36 -20.18 12.62
N ILE A 317 -18.80 -20.00 11.41
CA ILE A 317 -17.61 -20.72 10.99
C ILE A 317 -16.37 -20.26 11.78
N LEU A 318 -16.22 -18.98 12.02
CA LEU A 318 -15.13 -18.45 12.84
C LEU A 318 -15.21 -18.92 14.30
N ASP A 319 -16.42 -19.08 14.85
CA ASP A 319 -16.63 -19.67 16.18
C ASP A 319 -16.27 -21.16 16.21
N TYR A 320 -16.64 -21.89 15.18
CA TYR A 320 -16.21 -23.28 15.00
C TYR A 320 -14.68 -23.40 14.96
N ILE A 321 -14.02 -22.51 14.20
CA ILE A 321 -12.56 -22.46 14.12
C ILE A 321 -11.94 -22.17 15.50
N ARG A 322 -12.49 -21.21 16.24
CA ARG A 322 -12.06 -20.90 17.62
C ARG A 322 -12.15 -22.11 18.54
N GLY A 323 -13.28 -22.81 18.52
CA GLY A 323 -13.51 -23.94 19.40
C GLY A 323 -12.64 -25.16 19.10
N ASN A 324 -12.33 -25.40 17.82
CA ASN A 324 -11.61 -26.62 17.42
C ASN A 324 -10.10 -26.43 17.27
N TYR A 325 -9.64 -25.19 17.04
CA TYR A 325 -8.23 -24.92 16.73
C TYR A 325 -7.60 -23.84 17.63
N GLY A 326 -8.41 -23.07 18.35
CA GLY A 326 -7.92 -21.95 19.16
C GLY A 326 -7.13 -22.33 20.41
N MET A 327 -7.23 -23.56 20.88
CA MET A 327 -6.52 -24.04 22.08
C MET A 327 -5.13 -24.60 21.78
N ASN A 328 -4.76 -24.78 20.52
CA ASN A 328 -3.50 -25.39 20.09
C ASN A 328 -2.55 -24.43 19.35
N CYS A 329 -2.80 -23.12 19.42
CA CYS A 329 -2.01 -22.10 18.72
C CYS A 329 -1.40 -21.07 19.68
#